data_2f2f434122c8637d758787b469b6c91e
#
_entry.id   2f2f434122c8637d758787b469b6c91e
#
_cell.length_a   1.000
_cell.length_b   1.000
_cell.length_c   1.000
_cell.angle_alpha   90.00
_cell.angle_beta   90.00
_cell.angle_gamma   90.00
#
_symmetry.space_group_name_H-M   'P 1'
#
loop_
_entity.id
_entity.type
_entity.pdbx_description
1 polymer ?
#
loop_
_entity_poly.entity_id
_entity_poly.type
_entity_poly.pdbx_seq_one_letter_code
_entity_poly.pdbx_strand_id
1 'polypeptide(L)'
;MVPAIHLEDETFFAYNIETMFNRLTCSLTALQFIEARGLLGCPKEQLPLLAAILYYPDRYSSAGAHKLAQKFTGLPMDELISIAFNFQAFTNYLFTKTEFKLLTELEETKVSAISTGALESLYNLSSDGFGDIETIEHMNVIQYLTILRKKIIDTVRSLHAAKMDKADIAREVRLPIHIINEIL
;
A
#
# COMPACT_ATOMS: atom_id res chain seq x y z
N MET A 1 -2.46 16.88 -7.32
CA MET A 1 -1.86 15.71 -8.03
C MET A 1 -1.71 16.11 -9.48
N VAL A 2 -0.60 15.80 -10.13
CA VAL A 2 -0.43 15.97 -11.59
C VAL A 2 -1.35 14.93 -12.25
N PRO A 3 -2.38 15.31 -12.99
CA PRO A 3 -3.36 14.34 -13.49
C PRO A 3 -2.84 13.49 -14.64
N ALA A 4 -1.91 14.03 -15.42
CA ALA A 4 -1.28 13.33 -16.53
C ALA A 4 0.13 13.86 -16.78
N ILE A 5 0.99 12.99 -17.30
CA ILE A 5 2.33 13.29 -17.78
C ILE A 5 2.31 13.16 -19.30
N HIS A 6 2.85 14.16 -19.99
CA HIS A 6 2.98 14.17 -21.45
C HIS A 6 4.45 14.01 -21.80
N LEU A 7 4.80 12.93 -22.49
CA LEU A 7 6.15 12.66 -22.98
C LEU A 7 6.08 12.30 -24.46
N GLU A 8 6.73 13.13 -25.31
CA GLU A 8 6.67 12.97 -26.76
C GLU A 8 5.20 12.92 -27.23
N ASP A 9 4.81 11.82 -27.86
CA ASP A 9 3.44 11.60 -28.37
C ASP A 9 2.58 10.74 -27.40
N GLU A 10 3.09 10.40 -26.21
CA GLU A 10 2.40 9.55 -25.23
C GLU A 10 1.87 10.37 -24.05
N THR A 11 0.69 9.99 -23.54
CA THR A 11 0.08 10.55 -22.34
C THR A 11 -0.12 9.47 -21.29
N PHE A 12 0.42 9.68 -20.10
CA PHE A 12 0.32 8.79 -18.96
C PHE A 12 -0.56 9.41 -17.90
N PHE A 13 -1.63 8.72 -17.51
CA PHE A 13 -2.57 9.21 -16.51
C PHE A 13 -2.18 8.73 -15.12
N ALA A 14 -2.34 9.61 -14.14
CA ALA A 14 -2.17 9.26 -12.74
C ALA A 14 -3.23 8.22 -12.31
N TYR A 15 -2.89 7.46 -11.26
CA TYR A 15 -3.88 6.66 -10.56
C TYR A 15 -5.02 7.55 -10.03
N ASN A 16 -6.24 6.99 -10.03
CA ASN A 16 -7.43 7.70 -9.58
C ASN A 16 -7.74 7.41 -8.11
N ILE A 17 -8.20 8.44 -7.37
CA ILE A 17 -8.70 8.34 -6.01
C ILE A 17 -10.05 9.00 -5.99
N GLU A 18 -11.08 8.27 -5.61
CA GLU A 18 -12.44 8.79 -5.51
C GLU A 18 -13.07 8.40 -4.17
N THR A 19 -13.99 9.22 -3.71
CA THR A 19 -14.86 8.89 -2.59
C THR A 19 -16.30 8.88 -3.10
N MET A 20 -16.86 7.68 -3.22
CA MET A 20 -18.25 7.47 -3.62
C MET A 20 -19.02 6.82 -2.47
N PHE A 21 -20.18 7.39 -2.10
CA PHE A 21 -21.04 6.87 -1.03
C PHE A 21 -20.28 6.58 0.28
N ASN A 22 -19.39 7.49 0.68
CA ASN A 22 -18.49 7.35 1.85
C ASN A 22 -17.51 6.16 1.76
N ARG A 23 -17.29 5.62 0.56
CA ARG A 23 -16.28 4.59 0.32
C ARG A 23 -15.14 5.16 -0.51
N LEU A 24 -13.94 5.01 0.01
CA LEU A 24 -12.73 5.34 -0.71
C LEU A 24 -12.47 4.27 -1.78
N THR A 25 -12.18 4.72 -2.99
CA THR A 25 -11.69 3.88 -4.09
C THR A 25 -10.37 4.40 -4.60
N CYS A 26 -9.52 3.51 -5.10
CA CYS A 26 -8.24 3.85 -5.69
C CYS A 26 -7.96 2.88 -6.83
N SER A 27 -7.43 3.36 -7.94
CA SER A 27 -7.14 2.49 -9.09
C SER A 27 -5.84 1.68 -8.98
N LEU A 28 -4.98 1.97 -7.98
CA LEU A 28 -3.76 1.22 -7.77
C LEU A 28 -4.04 -0.24 -7.40
N THR A 29 -3.20 -1.13 -7.91
CA THR A 29 -3.15 -2.52 -7.45
C THR A 29 -2.36 -2.64 -6.15
N ALA A 30 -2.50 -3.77 -5.45
CA ALA A 30 -1.74 -4.07 -4.24
C ALA A 30 -0.23 -4.00 -4.50
N LEU A 31 0.25 -4.63 -5.58
CA LEU A 31 1.67 -4.64 -5.92
C LEU A 31 2.19 -3.23 -6.26
N GLN A 32 1.46 -2.45 -7.09
CA GLN A 32 1.82 -1.05 -7.36
C GLN A 32 1.98 -0.23 -6.09
N PHE A 33 1.00 -0.35 -5.18
CA PHE A 33 1.02 0.39 -3.92
C PHE A 33 2.20 -0.01 -3.03
N ILE A 34 2.50 -1.31 -2.92
CA ILE A 34 3.62 -1.83 -2.12
C ILE A 34 4.94 -1.31 -2.69
N GLU A 35 5.17 -1.44 -3.98
CA GLU A 35 6.41 -1.00 -4.63
C GLU A 35 6.56 0.52 -4.57
N ALA A 36 5.51 1.28 -4.87
CA ALA A 36 5.54 2.75 -4.77
C ALA A 36 5.81 3.20 -3.33
N ARG A 37 5.19 2.57 -2.34
CA ARG A 37 5.43 2.89 -0.92
C ARG A 37 6.86 2.58 -0.49
N GLY A 38 7.44 1.49 -0.99
CA GLY A 38 8.84 1.13 -0.76
C GLY A 38 9.85 2.16 -1.29
N LEU A 39 9.43 2.98 -2.26
CA LEU A 39 10.27 4.04 -2.81
C LEU A 39 10.13 5.40 -2.09
N LEU A 40 9.16 5.54 -1.18
CA LEU A 40 9.04 6.75 -0.37
C LEU A 40 10.24 6.88 0.57
N GLY A 41 10.91 8.03 0.51
CA GLY A 41 12.15 8.29 1.27
C GLY A 41 13.43 7.76 0.63
N CYS A 42 13.34 7.11 -0.52
CA CYS A 42 14.51 6.70 -1.29
C CYS A 42 15.22 7.91 -1.95
N PRO A 43 16.49 7.74 -2.40
CA PRO A 43 17.22 8.78 -3.12
C PRO A 43 16.47 9.28 -4.36
N LYS A 44 16.74 10.53 -4.74
CA LYS A 44 16.04 11.22 -5.85
C LYS A 44 16.16 10.50 -7.19
N GLU A 45 17.20 9.72 -7.38
CA GLU A 45 17.43 8.90 -8.56
C GLU A 45 16.35 7.84 -8.79
N GLN A 46 15.58 7.53 -7.75
CA GLN A 46 14.48 6.56 -7.82
C GLN A 46 13.10 7.21 -8.10
N LEU A 47 13.02 8.53 -8.13
CA LEU A 47 11.77 9.23 -8.43
C LEU A 47 11.18 8.91 -9.81
N PRO A 48 11.98 8.73 -10.89
CA PRO A 48 11.44 8.28 -12.16
C PRO A 48 10.76 6.90 -12.08
N LEU A 49 11.28 5.98 -11.28
CA LEU A 49 10.66 4.68 -11.05
C LEU A 49 9.34 4.81 -10.27
N LEU A 50 9.33 5.62 -9.22
CA LEU A 50 8.09 5.92 -8.49
C LEU A 50 7.02 6.50 -9.42
N ALA A 51 7.37 7.45 -10.26
CA ALA A 51 6.45 8.02 -11.25
C ALA A 51 5.96 6.94 -12.25
N ALA A 52 6.87 6.09 -12.75
CA ALA A 52 6.51 5.02 -13.69
C ALA A 52 5.54 3.99 -13.07
N ILE A 53 5.66 3.68 -11.78
CA ILE A 53 4.72 2.82 -11.06
C ILE A 53 3.34 3.48 -10.97
N LEU A 54 3.29 4.76 -10.57
CA LEU A 54 2.05 5.50 -10.31
C LEU A 54 1.28 5.90 -11.58
N TYR A 55 1.97 6.00 -12.71
CA TYR A 55 1.43 6.37 -14.03
C TYR A 55 1.47 5.22 -15.03
N TYR A 56 1.54 3.98 -14.55
CA TYR A 56 1.62 2.81 -15.41
C TYR A 56 0.32 2.64 -16.23
N PRO A 57 0.39 2.59 -17.58
CA PRO A 57 -0.80 2.73 -18.41
C PRO A 57 -1.68 1.49 -18.50
N ASP A 58 -1.09 0.31 -18.28
CA ASP A 58 -1.72 -0.99 -18.56
C ASP A 58 -1.82 -1.87 -17.31
N ARG A 59 -2.03 -3.17 -17.52
CA ARG A 59 -1.90 -4.16 -16.45
C ARG A 59 -0.48 -4.11 -15.89
N TYR A 60 -0.39 -3.78 -14.60
CA TYR A 60 0.87 -3.52 -13.94
C TYR A 60 1.83 -4.70 -13.97
N SER A 61 3.12 -4.41 -14.21
CA SER A 61 4.23 -5.32 -13.97
C SER A 61 5.48 -4.55 -13.55
N SER A 62 6.19 -5.03 -12.53
CA SER A 62 7.43 -4.41 -12.05
C SER A 62 8.46 -4.24 -13.16
N ALA A 63 8.64 -5.27 -13.99
CA ALA A 63 9.58 -5.21 -15.12
C ALA A 63 9.19 -4.14 -16.16
N GLY A 64 7.89 -3.96 -16.40
CA GLY A 64 7.37 -2.90 -17.26
C GLY A 64 7.59 -1.52 -16.66
N ALA A 65 7.36 -1.35 -15.36
CA ALA A 65 7.59 -0.09 -14.66
C ALA A 65 9.08 0.32 -14.71
N HIS A 66 10.01 -0.61 -14.53
CA HIS A 66 11.44 -0.33 -14.69
C HIS A 66 11.82 0.12 -16.12
N LYS A 67 11.21 -0.44 -17.15
CA LYS A 67 11.42 0.02 -18.54
C LYS A 67 10.82 1.41 -18.76
N LEU A 68 9.60 1.65 -18.25
CA LEU A 68 8.94 2.94 -18.36
C LEU A 68 9.70 4.04 -17.59
N ALA A 69 10.31 3.71 -16.45
CA ALA A 69 11.12 4.63 -15.67
C ALA A 69 12.24 5.27 -16.47
N GLN A 70 12.80 4.58 -17.48
CA GLN A 70 13.81 5.13 -18.36
C GLN A 70 13.30 6.32 -19.18
N LYS A 71 12.04 6.28 -19.63
CA LYS A 71 11.39 7.43 -20.30
C LYS A 71 11.21 8.61 -19.34
N PHE A 72 10.89 8.33 -18.08
CA PHE A 72 10.61 9.34 -17.06
C PHE A 72 11.85 10.01 -16.48
N THR A 73 13.05 9.54 -16.79
CA THR A 73 14.30 10.22 -16.40
C THR A 73 14.44 11.63 -17.02
N GLY A 74 13.74 11.90 -18.13
CA GLY A 74 13.71 13.21 -18.79
C GLY A 74 12.73 14.21 -18.15
N LEU A 75 11.92 13.80 -17.18
CA LEU A 75 10.98 14.70 -16.50
C LEU A 75 11.69 15.72 -15.62
N PRO A 76 11.16 16.96 -15.50
CA PRO A 76 11.64 17.94 -14.55
C PRO A 76 11.64 17.39 -13.12
N MET A 77 12.68 17.68 -12.35
CA MET A 77 12.84 17.17 -10.98
C MET A 77 11.73 17.66 -10.04
N ASP A 78 11.24 18.87 -10.23
CA ASP A 78 10.13 19.46 -9.46
C ASP A 78 8.81 18.72 -9.71
N GLU A 79 8.57 18.25 -10.92
CA GLU A 79 7.43 17.41 -11.27
C GLU A 79 7.52 16.04 -10.59
N LEU A 80 8.68 15.37 -10.66
CA LEU A 80 8.92 14.10 -9.98
C LEU A 80 8.75 14.23 -8.46
N ILE A 81 9.27 15.31 -7.86
CA ILE A 81 9.11 15.61 -6.44
C ILE A 81 7.63 15.83 -6.11
N SER A 82 6.90 16.56 -6.94
CA SER A 82 5.46 16.80 -6.75
C SER A 82 4.66 15.49 -6.76
N ILE A 83 4.98 14.57 -7.67
CA ILE A 83 4.38 13.23 -7.73
C ILE A 83 4.64 12.47 -6.42
N ALA A 84 5.87 12.46 -5.95
CA ALA A 84 6.24 11.78 -4.71
C ALA A 84 5.51 12.35 -3.49
N PHE A 85 5.44 13.68 -3.34
CA PHE A 85 4.71 14.33 -2.25
C PHE A 85 3.21 14.05 -2.29
N ASN A 86 2.60 14.04 -3.47
CA ASN A 86 1.19 13.71 -3.61
C ASN A 86 0.90 12.26 -3.19
N PHE A 87 1.74 11.31 -3.60
CA PHE A 87 1.60 9.92 -3.19
C PHE A 87 1.85 9.73 -1.68
N GLN A 88 2.85 10.41 -1.12
CA GLN A 88 3.10 10.41 0.32
C GLN A 88 1.91 10.96 1.10
N ALA A 89 1.31 12.08 0.63
CA ALA A 89 0.11 12.65 1.25
C ALA A 89 -1.07 11.67 1.22
N PHE A 90 -1.28 10.98 0.10
CA PHE A 90 -2.29 9.93 -0.02
C PHE A 90 -2.03 8.78 0.94
N THR A 91 -0.81 8.29 1.00
CA THR A 91 -0.41 7.20 1.92
C THR A 91 -0.62 7.62 3.37
N ASN A 92 -0.21 8.83 3.75
CA ASN A 92 -0.44 9.38 5.08
C ASN A 92 -1.94 9.48 5.40
N TYR A 93 -2.77 9.95 4.45
CA TYR A 93 -4.21 10.00 4.63
C TYR A 93 -4.78 8.60 4.89
N LEU A 94 -4.42 7.60 4.09
CA LEU A 94 -4.88 6.22 4.27
C LEU A 94 -4.61 5.70 5.68
N PHE A 95 -3.41 5.91 6.18
CA PHE A 95 -2.96 5.31 7.44
C PHE A 95 -3.15 6.19 8.68
N THR A 96 -3.63 7.43 8.53
CA THR A 96 -3.90 8.31 9.69
C THR A 96 -5.35 8.75 9.81
N LYS A 97 -6.09 8.76 8.69
CA LYS A 97 -7.44 9.33 8.63
C LYS A 97 -8.52 8.32 8.23
N THR A 98 -8.15 7.08 7.93
CA THR A 98 -9.09 6.02 7.57
C THR A 98 -9.01 4.84 8.53
N GLU A 99 -9.89 3.87 8.33
CA GLU A 99 -9.90 2.61 9.10
C GLU A 99 -8.61 1.78 8.96
N PHE A 100 -7.76 2.09 7.99
CA PHE A 100 -6.45 1.44 7.78
C PHE A 100 -5.37 1.89 8.76
N LYS A 101 -5.66 2.87 9.63
CA LYS A 101 -4.78 3.26 10.74
C LYS A 101 -4.33 2.03 11.56
N LEU A 102 -5.22 1.05 11.75
CA LEU A 102 -4.90 -0.20 12.44
C LEU A 102 -3.65 -0.91 11.87
N LEU A 103 -3.41 -0.80 10.57
CA LEU A 103 -2.29 -1.46 9.90
C LEU A 103 -0.92 -0.83 10.23
N THR A 104 -0.89 0.43 10.68
CA THR A 104 0.35 1.10 11.08
C THR A 104 0.74 0.84 12.52
N GLU A 105 -0.22 0.54 13.38
CA GLU A 105 0.05 0.19 14.78
C GLU A 105 0.87 -1.11 14.92
N LEU A 106 0.88 -1.95 13.88
CA LEU A 106 1.73 -3.16 13.79
C LEU A 106 3.19 -2.84 13.41
N GLU A 107 3.45 -1.71 12.76
CA GLU A 107 4.75 -1.38 12.17
C GLU A 107 5.71 -0.69 13.13
N GLU A 108 5.25 -0.10 14.24
CA GLU A 108 6.10 0.68 15.16
C GLU A 108 7.21 -0.12 15.85
N THR A 109 7.27 -1.44 15.65
CA THR A 109 8.24 -2.27 16.36
C THR A 109 9.52 -2.63 15.61
N LYS A 110 9.70 -2.33 14.32
CA LYS A 110 11.04 -2.40 13.65
C LYS A 110 11.11 -1.75 12.25
N VAL A 111 11.86 -0.71 12.19
CA VAL A 111 12.25 0.16 11.07
C VAL A 111 13.26 -0.49 10.10
N SER A 112 13.30 -1.72 9.80
CA SER A 112 14.34 -2.17 8.85
C SER A 112 14.00 -3.31 7.90
N ALA A 113 12.76 -3.74 7.82
CA ALA A 113 12.38 -4.86 6.96
C ALA A 113 11.27 -4.48 5.95
N ILE A 114 11.29 -3.25 5.46
CA ILE A 114 10.14 -2.65 4.77
C ILE A 114 9.86 -3.28 3.39
N SER A 115 10.84 -3.84 2.71
CA SER A 115 10.58 -4.35 1.35
C SER A 115 10.15 -5.82 1.33
N THR A 116 10.69 -6.66 2.19
CA THR A 116 10.34 -8.09 2.22
C THR A 116 9.01 -8.36 2.93
N GLY A 117 8.72 -7.67 4.03
CA GLY A 117 7.49 -7.89 4.80
C GLY A 117 6.20 -7.52 4.06
N ALA A 118 6.22 -6.49 3.23
CA ALA A 118 5.04 -6.09 2.45
C ALA A 118 4.76 -7.09 1.30
N LEU A 119 5.78 -7.60 0.63
CA LEU A 119 5.64 -8.68 -0.36
C LEU A 119 5.25 -10.00 0.32
N GLU A 120 5.78 -10.28 1.50
CA GLU A 120 5.41 -11.46 2.29
C GLU A 120 3.91 -11.50 2.59
N SER A 121 3.28 -10.34 2.81
CA SER A 121 1.83 -10.28 3.02
C SER A 121 1.01 -10.74 1.82
N LEU A 122 1.50 -10.56 0.58
CA LEU A 122 0.86 -11.10 -0.63
C LEU A 122 0.91 -12.63 -0.62
N TYR A 123 2.08 -13.21 -0.31
CA TYR A 123 2.24 -14.66 -0.20
C TYR A 123 1.39 -15.27 0.91
N ASN A 124 1.31 -14.60 2.07
CA ASN A 124 0.48 -15.02 3.18
C ASN A 124 -1.01 -15.05 2.81
N LEU A 125 -1.51 -14.04 2.07
CA LEU A 125 -2.88 -14.04 1.58
C LEU A 125 -3.14 -15.17 0.59
N SER A 126 -2.18 -15.48 -0.29
CA SER A 126 -2.30 -16.61 -1.21
C SER A 126 -2.36 -17.95 -0.45
N SER A 127 -1.50 -18.13 0.54
CA SER A 127 -1.50 -19.32 1.40
C SER A 127 -2.78 -19.47 2.21
N ASP A 128 -3.45 -18.38 2.55
CA ASP A 128 -4.74 -18.33 3.26
C ASP A 128 -5.94 -18.59 2.32
N GLY A 129 -5.72 -18.78 1.02
CA GLY A 129 -6.77 -19.10 0.05
C GLY A 129 -7.56 -17.91 -0.51
N PHE A 130 -7.03 -16.67 -0.41
CA PHE A 130 -7.64 -15.48 -1.00
C PHE A 130 -7.44 -15.37 -2.52
N GLY A 131 -6.69 -16.27 -3.11
CA GLY A 131 -6.39 -16.36 -4.53
C GLY A 131 -4.94 -16.78 -4.77
N ASP A 132 -4.58 -16.99 -6.04
CA ASP A 132 -3.18 -17.12 -6.40
C ASP A 132 -2.44 -15.78 -6.25
N ILE A 133 -1.11 -15.84 -6.26
CA ILE A 133 -0.27 -14.66 -6.05
C ILE A 133 -0.55 -13.58 -7.10
N GLU A 134 -0.75 -13.97 -8.35
CA GLU A 134 -1.02 -13.04 -9.46
C GLU A 134 -2.36 -12.30 -9.26
N THR A 135 -3.39 -13.00 -8.79
CA THR A 135 -4.68 -12.40 -8.45
C THR A 135 -4.54 -11.38 -7.32
N ILE A 136 -3.74 -11.68 -6.30
CA ILE A 136 -3.55 -10.79 -5.15
C ILE A 136 -2.70 -9.59 -5.52
N GLU A 137 -1.64 -9.76 -6.30
CA GLU A 137 -0.80 -8.66 -6.82
C GLU A 137 -1.62 -7.62 -7.59
N HIS A 138 -2.58 -8.09 -8.39
CA HIS A 138 -3.46 -7.22 -9.18
C HIS A 138 -4.77 -6.84 -8.48
N MET A 139 -4.98 -7.30 -7.26
CA MET A 139 -6.12 -6.88 -6.44
C MET A 139 -6.09 -5.37 -6.20
N ASN A 140 -7.25 -4.73 -6.20
CA ASN A 140 -7.36 -3.32 -5.83
C ASN A 140 -6.77 -3.06 -4.43
N VAL A 141 -5.97 -2.01 -4.28
CA VAL A 141 -5.27 -1.70 -3.03
C VAL A 141 -6.22 -1.55 -1.83
N ILE A 142 -7.40 -0.93 -2.01
CA ILE A 142 -8.37 -0.76 -0.92
C ILE A 142 -8.93 -2.11 -0.47
N GLN A 143 -9.22 -3.00 -1.42
CA GLN A 143 -9.64 -4.37 -1.12
C GLN A 143 -8.54 -5.14 -0.39
N TYR A 144 -7.30 -5.06 -0.85
CA TYR A 144 -6.13 -5.66 -0.22
C TYR A 144 -5.96 -5.21 1.24
N LEU A 145 -5.96 -3.89 1.49
CA LEU A 145 -5.86 -3.33 2.85
C LEU A 145 -7.06 -3.72 3.74
N THR A 146 -8.26 -3.82 3.16
CA THR A 146 -9.46 -4.27 3.88
C THR A 146 -9.32 -5.72 4.34
N ILE A 147 -8.79 -6.61 3.51
CA ILE A 147 -8.54 -8.01 3.86
C ILE A 147 -7.50 -8.09 4.99
N LEU A 148 -6.38 -7.37 4.87
CA LEU A 148 -5.35 -7.34 5.92
C LEU A 148 -5.92 -6.86 7.26
N ARG A 149 -6.67 -5.76 7.26
CA ARG A 149 -7.33 -5.23 8.45
C ARG A 149 -8.29 -6.26 9.05
N LYS A 150 -9.11 -6.89 8.23
CA LYS A 150 -10.06 -7.92 8.68
C LYS A 150 -9.34 -9.10 9.33
N LYS A 151 -8.25 -9.60 8.75
CA LYS A 151 -7.45 -10.69 9.33
C LYS A 151 -6.99 -10.37 10.75
N ILE A 152 -6.49 -9.16 10.99
CA ILE A 152 -6.07 -8.72 12.32
C ILE A 152 -7.24 -8.77 13.29
N ILE A 153 -8.37 -8.17 12.92
CA ILE A 153 -9.57 -8.14 13.76
C ILE A 153 -10.06 -9.55 14.07
N ASP A 154 -10.14 -10.43 13.07
CA ASP A 154 -10.59 -11.81 13.23
C ASP A 154 -9.64 -12.61 14.11
N THR A 155 -8.31 -12.39 13.98
CA THR A 155 -7.31 -13.00 14.87
C THR A 155 -7.52 -12.58 16.33
N VAL A 156 -7.64 -11.28 16.59
CA VAL A 156 -7.90 -10.76 17.95
C VAL A 156 -9.16 -11.38 18.55
N ARG A 157 -10.26 -11.42 17.78
CA ARG A 157 -11.53 -12.01 18.23
C ARG A 157 -11.43 -13.51 18.49
N SER A 158 -10.71 -14.24 17.66
CA SER A 158 -10.51 -15.68 17.81
C SER A 158 -9.69 -16.00 19.08
N LEU A 159 -8.62 -15.26 19.35
CA LEU A 159 -7.83 -15.41 20.56
C LEU A 159 -8.66 -15.09 21.83
N HIS A 160 -9.47 -14.04 21.76
CA HIS A 160 -10.36 -13.70 22.86
C HIS A 160 -11.44 -14.78 23.10
N ALA A 161 -12.03 -15.33 22.03
CA ALA A 161 -12.97 -16.44 22.12
C ALA A 161 -12.33 -17.70 22.72
N ALA A 162 -11.01 -17.90 22.49
CA ALA A 162 -10.21 -18.94 23.13
C ALA A 162 -9.87 -18.63 24.60
N LYS A 163 -10.45 -17.55 25.19
CA LYS A 163 -10.25 -17.09 26.58
C LYS A 163 -8.82 -16.65 26.90
N MET A 164 -8.07 -16.21 25.89
CA MET A 164 -6.76 -15.57 26.11
C MET A 164 -6.98 -14.19 26.73
N ASP A 165 -6.15 -13.83 27.71
CA ASP A 165 -6.20 -12.49 28.32
C ASP A 165 -5.83 -11.39 27.32
N LYS A 166 -6.43 -10.19 27.46
CA LYS A 166 -6.21 -9.06 26.54
C LYS A 166 -4.73 -8.63 26.47
N ALA A 167 -4.00 -8.69 27.57
CA ALA A 167 -2.60 -8.36 27.59
C ALA A 167 -1.75 -9.41 26.83
N ASP A 168 -2.15 -10.67 26.88
CA ASP A 168 -1.52 -11.75 26.11
C ASP A 168 -1.85 -11.63 24.62
N ILE A 169 -3.10 -11.32 24.28
CA ILE A 169 -3.51 -11.03 22.90
C ILE A 169 -2.69 -9.86 22.35
N ALA A 170 -2.55 -8.75 23.11
CA ALA A 170 -1.76 -7.60 22.69
C ALA A 170 -0.30 -7.98 22.37
N ARG A 171 0.29 -8.85 23.18
CA ARG A 171 1.66 -9.36 22.94
C ARG A 171 1.75 -10.28 21.73
N GLU A 172 0.79 -11.19 21.58
CA GLU A 172 0.76 -12.17 20.48
C GLU A 172 0.59 -11.49 19.12
N VAL A 173 -0.37 -10.58 19.02
CA VAL A 173 -0.65 -9.86 17.76
C VAL A 173 0.20 -8.60 17.57
N ARG A 174 1.04 -8.26 18.55
CA ARG A 174 1.91 -7.07 18.56
C ARG A 174 1.16 -5.75 18.36
N LEU A 175 -0.02 -5.64 18.96
CA LEU A 175 -0.82 -4.44 18.94
C LEU A 175 -0.88 -3.80 20.34
N PRO A 176 -0.94 -2.47 20.44
CA PRO A 176 -1.19 -1.78 21.70
C PRO A 176 -2.49 -2.25 22.37
N ILE A 177 -2.48 -2.35 23.70
CA ILE A 177 -3.63 -2.84 24.48
C ILE A 177 -4.90 -1.99 24.28
N HIS A 178 -4.75 -0.68 24.02
CA HIS A 178 -5.92 0.17 23.75
C HIS A 178 -6.61 -0.20 22.43
N ILE A 179 -5.85 -0.61 21.40
CA ILE A 179 -6.40 -1.10 20.14
C ILE A 179 -7.15 -2.44 20.34
N ILE A 180 -6.61 -3.33 21.18
CA ILE A 180 -7.32 -4.58 21.54
C ILE A 180 -8.67 -4.26 22.18
N ASN A 181 -8.72 -3.25 23.06
CA ASN A 181 -9.98 -2.81 23.69
C ASN A 181 -10.96 -2.17 22.71
N GLU A 182 -10.51 -1.56 21.64
CA GLU A 182 -11.36 -1.00 20.58
C GLU A 182 -11.95 -2.09 19.65
N ILE A 183 -11.22 -3.20 19.48
CA ILE A 183 -11.65 -4.32 18.62
C ILE A 183 -12.66 -5.23 19.33
N LEU A 184 -12.52 -5.42 20.65
CA LEU A 184 -13.33 -6.30 21.50
C LEU A 184 -14.46 -5.57 22.20
#